data_533d4b60106779bc31005f070404b901
#
_entry.id   533d4b60106779bc31005f070404b901
#
_cell.length_a   1.000
_cell.length_b   1.000
_cell.length_c   1.000
_cell.angle_alpha   90.00
_cell.angle_beta   90.00
_cell.angle_gamma   90.00
#
_symmetry.space_group_name_H-M   'P 1'
#
loop_
_entity.id
_entity.type
_entity.pdbx_description
1 polymer ?
#
loop_
_entity_poly.entity_id
_entity_poly.type
_entity_poly.pdbx_seq_one_letter_code
_entity_poly.pdbx_strand_id
1 'polypeptide(L)'
;MIDKIIIDADLCIKLGGHKKYTFLYDILPLVADKIYMHTHAHGEVLMPSSAVQQLSKLISENKVVLVNESNLNSKDRAVYDAAYKNLAKVMINPNKPNKNKGEACSLAYAKATGIPVFATDEKDLQPIIDKQLNTGIDDITCIRIVDIIIKA
;
A
#
# COMPACT_ATOMS: atom_id res chain seq x y z
N MET A 1 -11.67 -3.96 -13.57
CA MET A 1 -10.89 -4.42 -12.41
C MET A 1 -9.44 -4.02 -12.56
N ILE A 2 -8.82 -3.57 -11.50
CA ILE A 2 -7.40 -3.20 -11.48
C ILE A 2 -6.55 -4.48 -11.53
N ASP A 3 -5.50 -4.52 -12.36
CA ASP A 3 -4.64 -5.71 -12.45
C ASP A 3 -3.81 -5.90 -11.17
N LYS A 4 -3.08 -4.87 -10.77
CA LYS A 4 -2.21 -4.89 -9.59
C LYS A 4 -2.41 -3.67 -8.71
N ILE A 5 -2.48 -3.89 -7.40
CA ILE A 5 -2.61 -2.84 -6.41
C ILE A 5 -1.72 -3.15 -5.20
N ILE A 6 -1.15 -2.13 -4.60
CA ILE A 6 -0.50 -2.25 -3.29
C ILE A 6 -1.30 -1.44 -2.28
N ILE A 7 -1.54 -2.00 -1.10
CA ILE A 7 -2.42 -1.43 -0.09
C ILE A 7 -1.65 -0.96 1.14
N ASP A 8 -2.16 0.09 1.76
CA ASP A 8 -1.61 0.68 2.97
C ASP A 8 -2.32 0.17 4.24
N ALA A 9 -1.65 0.30 5.37
CA ALA A 9 -2.18 -0.07 6.69
C ALA A 9 -3.45 0.72 7.04
N ASP A 10 -3.44 2.04 6.80
CA ASP A 10 -4.56 2.92 7.12
C ASP A 10 -5.86 2.49 6.43
N LEU A 11 -5.77 2.12 5.15
CA LEU A 11 -6.91 1.59 4.40
C LEU A 11 -7.48 0.33 5.06
N CYS A 12 -6.61 -0.59 5.48
CA CYS A 12 -7.03 -1.84 6.13
C CYS A 12 -7.69 -1.58 7.47
N ILE A 13 -7.15 -0.66 8.26
CA ILE A 13 -7.70 -0.29 9.56
C ILE A 13 -9.09 0.32 9.40
N LYS A 14 -9.26 1.24 8.47
CA LYS A 14 -10.54 1.93 8.24
C LYS A 14 -11.58 1.00 7.62
N LEU A 15 -11.23 0.28 6.59
CA LEU A 15 -12.16 -0.60 5.88
C LEU A 15 -12.51 -1.85 6.69
N GLY A 16 -11.57 -2.35 7.49
CA GLY A 16 -11.75 -3.52 8.35
C GLY A 16 -12.23 -3.21 9.76
N GLY A 17 -12.43 -1.94 10.10
CA GLY A 17 -12.73 -1.50 11.47
C GLY A 17 -14.14 -1.74 11.95
N HIS A 18 -15.08 -2.13 11.08
CA HIS A 18 -16.46 -2.36 11.47
C HIS A 18 -16.59 -3.72 12.18
N LYS A 19 -17.22 -3.71 13.37
CA LYS A 19 -17.36 -4.94 14.18
C LYS A 19 -18.32 -5.95 13.59
N LYS A 20 -19.36 -5.48 12.90
CA LYS A 20 -20.47 -6.30 12.40
C LYS A 20 -20.26 -6.80 10.98
N TYR A 21 -19.61 -5.99 10.11
CA TYR A 21 -19.47 -6.30 8.70
C TYR A 21 -18.01 -6.48 8.33
N THR A 22 -17.73 -7.42 7.41
CA THR A 22 -16.38 -7.78 6.96
C THR A 22 -16.05 -7.06 5.65
N PHE A 23 -16.13 -5.72 5.65
CA PHE A 23 -15.96 -4.92 4.43
C PHE A 23 -14.59 -5.10 3.78
N LEU A 24 -13.52 -5.16 4.57
CA LEU A 24 -12.18 -5.34 4.03
C LEU A 24 -12.08 -6.67 3.28
N TYR A 25 -12.54 -7.75 3.91
CA TYR A 25 -12.49 -9.08 3.34
C TYR A 25 -13.37 -9.21 2.09
N ASP A 26 -14.56 -8.63 2.11
CA ASP A 26 -15.54 -8.80 1.05
C ASP A 26 -15.29 -7.89 -0.14
N ILE A 27 -14.84 -6.66 0.09
CA ILE A 27 -14.73 -5.62 -0.95
C ILE A 27 -13.38 -5.70 -1.67
N LEU A 28 -12.30 -5.85 -0.94
CA LEU A 28 -10.95 -5.71 -1.51
C LEU A 28 -10.69 -6.66 -2.68
N PRO A 29 -11.06 -7.95 -2.61
CA PRO A 29 -10.84 -8.86 -3.75
C PRO A 29 -11.64 -8.52 -5.01
N LEU A 30 -12.68 -7.68 -4.91
CA LEU A 30 -13.48 -7.26 -6.05
C LEU A 30 -12.82 -6.12 -6.84
N VAL A 31 -11.83 -5.46 -6.27
CA VAL A 31 -11.21 -4.25 -6.84
C VAL A 31 -10.02 -4.57 -7.73
N ALA A 32 -9.24 -5.59 -7.39
CA ALA A 32 -8.01 -5.90 -8.09
C ALA A 32 -7.77 -7.40 -8.17
N ASP A 33 -7.12 -7.82 -9.25
CA ASP A 33 -6.73 -9.22 -9.44
C ASP A 33 -5.59 -9.63 -8.51
N LYS A 34 -4.58 -8.76 -8.36
CA LYS A 34 -3.42 -9.01 -7.53
C LYS A 34 -3.27 -7.89 -6.51
N ILE A 35 -3.26 -8.27 -5.25
CA ILE A 35 -3.21 -7.34 -4.13
C ILE A 35 -1.96 -7.60 -3.32
N TYR A 36 -1.11 -6.59 -3.20
CA TYR A 36 0.16 -6.65 -2.47
C TYR A 36 0.12 -5.76 -1.26
N MET A 37 0.90 -6.11 -0.24
CA MET A 37 1.10 -5.29 0.94
C MET A 37 2.54 -5.41 1.41
N HIS A 38 3.21 -4.28 1.62
CA HIS A 38 4.56 -4.28 2.15
C HIS A 38 4.55 -4.77 3.60
N THR A 39 5.54 -5.55 4.00
CA THR A 39 5.62 -6.11 5.35
C THR A 39 5.65 -5.05 6.44
N HIS A 40 6.26 -3.89 6.18
CA HIS A 40 6.26 -2.80 7.15
C HIS A 40 4.84 -2.25 7.37
N ALA A 41 4.09 -2.06 6.31
CA ALA A 41 2.68 -1.62 6.41
C ALA A 41 1.83 -2.68 7.14
N HIS A 42 2.04 -3.96 6.84
CA HIS A 42 1.35 -5.04 7.55
C HIS A 42 1.61 -4.98 9.05
N GLY A 43 2.85 -4.72 9.45
CA GLY A 43 3.23 -4.60 10.86
C GLY A 43 2.58 -3.43 11.59
N GLU A 44 2.04 -2.46 10.87
CA GLU A 44 1.31 -1.32 11.44
C GLU A 44 -0.17 -1.60 11.72
N VAL A 45 -0.72 -2.69 11.18
CA VAL A 45 -2.12 -3.09 11.40
C VAL A 45 -2.21 -3.89 12.69
N LEU A 46 -2.26 -3.18 13.81
CA LEU A 46 -2.29 -3.79 15.15
C LEU A 46 -3.69 -3.84 15.76
N MET A 47 -4.59 -2.98 15.31
CA MET A 47 -5.96 -2.87 15.80
C MET A 47 -6.82 -2.10 14.79
N PRO A 48 -8.15 -2.21 14.83
CA PRO A 48 -8.92 -3.08 15.73
C PRO A 48 -8.80 -4.57 15.33
N SER A 49 -9.18 -5.46 16.23
CA SER A 49 -9.06 -6.91 15.99
C SER A 49 -9.83 -7.38 14.74
N SER A 50 -10.95 -6.74 14.42
CA SER A 50 -11.71 -7.05 13.21
C SER A 50 -10.90 -6.81 11.93
N ALA A 51 -10.13 -5.72 11.87
CA ALA A 51 -9.25 -5.44 10.74
C ALA A 51 -8.09 -6.45 10.67
N VAL A 52 -7.47 -6.74 11.81
CA VAL A 52 -6.39 -7.73 11.90
C VAL A 52 -6.85 -9.10 11.41
N GLN A 53 -8.02 -9.56 11.86
CA GLN A 53 -8.56 -10.86 11.49
C GLN A 53 -8.90 -10.95 10.00
N GLN A 54 -9.55 -9.93 9.44
CA GLN A 54 -9.88 -9.91 8.01
C GLN A 54 -8.62 -9.92 7.15
N LEU A 55 -7.62 -9.11 7.51
CA LEU A 55 -6.36 -9.05 6.78
C LEU A 55 -5.62 -10.39 6.86
N SER A 56 -5.55 -11.00 8.05
CA SER A 56 -4.92 -12.31 8.23
C SER A 56 -5.60 -13.38 7.37
N LYS A 57 -6.91 -13.34 7.27
CA LYS A 57 -7.66 -14.28 6.43
C LYS A 57 -7.36 -14.08 4.94
N LEU A 58 -7.31 -12.82 4.49
CA LEU A 58 -6.94 -12.50 3.10
C LEU A 58 -5.54 -13.00 2.77
N ILE A 59 -4.60 -12.85 3.69
CA ILE A 59 -3.22 -13.33 3.50
C ILE A 59 -3.18 -14.86 3.47
N SER A 60 -3.87 -15.53 4.41
CA SER A 60 -3.89 -16.99 4.46
C SER A 60 -4.51 -17.63 3.22
N GLU A 61 -5.45 -16.93 2.58
CA GLU A 61 -6.09 -17.38 1.34
C GLU A 61 -5.36 -16.93 0.07
N ASN A 62 -4.17 -16.34 0.22
CA ASN A 62 -3.36 -15.81 -0.88
C ASN A 62 -4.04 -14.72 -1.72
N LYS A 63 -5.05 -14.05 -1.15
CA LYS A 63 -5.72 -12.92 -1.78
C LYS A 63 -4.95 -11.61 -1.59
N VAL A 64 -4.16 -11.53 -0.51
CA VAL A 64 -3.18 -10.47 -0.27
C VAL A 64 -1.81 -11.12 -0.11
N VAL A 65 -0.83 -10.66 -0.86
CA VAL A 65 0.54 -11.18 -0.83
C VAL A 65 1.44 -10.16 -0.14
N LEU A 66 2.12 -10.59 0.92
CA LEU A 66 3.11 -9.75 1.60
C LEU A 66 4.39 -9.71 0.78
N VAL A 67 4.94 -8.50 0.64
CA VAL A 67 6.15 -8.26 -0.15
C VAL A 67 7.11 -7.37 0.62
N ASN A 68 8.40 -7.46 0.24
CA ASN A 68 9.39 -6.56 0.79
C ASN A 68 10.63 -6.51 -0.12
N GLU A 69 11.47 -5.49 0.09
CA GLU A 69 12.63 -5.21 -0.75
C GLU A 69 13.72 -6.28 -0.70
N SER A 70 13.73 -7.11 0.34
CA SER A 70 14.77 -8.16 0.48
C SER A 70 14.72 -9.21 -0.62
N ASN A 71 13.56 -9.37 -1.29
CA ASN A 71 13.36 -10.34 -2.35
C ASN A 71 13.58 -9.76 -3.76
N LEU A 72 13.93 -8.48 -3.86
CA LEU A 72 14.16 -7.84 -5.15
C LEU A 72 15.54 -8.21 -5.70
N ASN A 73 15.65 -8.34 -7.03
CA ASN A 73 16.95 -8.45 -7.70
C ASN A 73 17.72 -7.13 -7.56
N SER A 74 19.00 -7.14 -7.92
CA SER A 74 19.86 -5.97 -7.71
C SER A 74 19.40 -4.73 -8.47
N LYS A 75 18.82 -4.90 -9.67
CA LYS A 75 18.31 -3.79 -10.48
C LYS A 75 17.09 -3.15 -9.82
N ASP A 76 16.11 -3.95 -9.45
CA ASP A 76 14.87 -3.46 -8.81
C ASP A 76 15.17 -2.94 -7.42
N ARG A 77 16.10 -3.52 -6.70
CA ARG A 77 16.53 -3.03 -5.39
C ARG A 77 17.15 -1.64 -5.49
N ALA A 78 17.94 -1.37 -6.53
CA ALA A 78 18.51 -0.04 -6.76
C ALA A 78 17.42 1.00 -7.01
N VAL A 79 16.38 0.65 -7.78
CA VAL A 79 15.22 1.53 -8.00
C VAL A 79 14.47 1.77 -6.69
N TYR A 80 14.24 0.71 -5.91
CA TYR A 80 13.60 0.82 -4.60
C TYR A 80 14.37 1.77 -3.68
N ASP A 81 15.68 1.57 -3.55
CA ASP A 81 16.50 2.37 -2.64
C ASP A 81 16.49 3.86 -3.03
N ALA A 82 16.57 4.16 -4.34
CA ALA A 82 16.52 5.52 -4.84
C ALA A 82 15.14 6.18 -4.60
N ALA A 83 14.08 5.44 -4.88
CA ALA A 83 12.70 5.90 -4.66
C ALA A 83 12.44 6.15 -3.18
N TYR A 84 12.83 5.21 -2.33
CA TYR A 84 12.66 5.34 -0.87
C TYR A 84 13.41 6.55 -0.34
N LYS A 85 14.65 6.76 -0.77
CA LYS A 85 15.45 7.91 -0.36
C LYS A 85 14.78 9.24 -0.72
N ASN A 86 14.24 9.35 -1.93
CA ASN A 86 13.53 10.55 -2.37
C ASN A 86 12.26 10.80 -1.59
N LEU A 87 11.46 9.75 -1.34
CA LEU A 87 10.24 9.85 -0.56
C LEU A 87 10.52 10.19 0.90
N ALA A 88 11.54 9.58 1.49
CA ALA A 88 11.88 9.80 2.89
C ALA A 88 12.24 11.25 3.18
N LYS A 89 12.87 11.95 2.23
CA LYS A 89 13.21 13.38 2.38
C LYS A 89 11.98 14.26 2.58
N VAL A 90 10.85 13.91 2.00
CA VAL A 90 9.61 14.73 2.04
C VAL A 90 8.54 14.16 2.94
N MET A 91 8.56 12.87 3.22
CA MET A 91 7.51 12.18 3.98
C MET A 91 7.90 11.83 5.41
N ILE A 92 9.18 11.61 5.67
CA ILE A 92 9.63 11.10 6.98
C ILE A 92 10.33 12.22 7.74
N ASN A 93 9.76 12.54 8.91
CA ASN A 93 10.36 13.47 9.86
C ASN A 93 11.41 12.71 10.70
N PRO A 94 12.67 13.18 10.76
CA PRO A 94 13.70 12.53 11.60
C PRO A 94 13.33 12.40 13.08
N ASN A 95 12.48 13.29 13.58
CA ASN A 95 11.99 13.22 14.98
C ASN A 95 10.87 12.20 15.19
N LYS A 96 10.28 11.69 14.10
CA LYS A 96 9.21 10.68 14.11
C LYS A 96 9.48 9.66 12.99
N PRO A 97 10.57 8.86 13.10
CA PRO A 97 11.06 8.07 11.98
C PRO A 97 10.13 6.96 11.51
N ASN A 98 9.18 6.54 12.35
CA ASN A 98 8.22 5.49 11.97
C ASN A 98 6.95 6.03 11.31
N LYS A 99 6.70 7.34 11.41
CA LYS A 99 5.53 7.95 10.79
C LYS A 99 5.74 8.04 9.27
N ASN A 100 4.75 7.60 8.50
CA ASN A 100 4.75 7.55 7.03
C ASN A 100 5.76 6.55 6.44
N LYS A 101 6.42 5.74 7.25
CA LYS A 101 7.40 4.77 6.75
C LYS A 101 6.74 3.66 5.93
N GLY A 102 5.56 3.19 6.34
CA GLY A 102 4.81 2.18 5.60
C GLY A 102 4.42 2.65 4.20
N GLU A 103 3.97 3.91 4.08
CA GLU A 103 3.64 4.51 2.78
C GLU A 103 4.89 4.63 1.90
N ALA A 104 6.00 5.12 2.45
CA ALA A 104 7.24 5.26 1.70
C ALA A 104 7.77 3.91 1.21
N CYS A 105 7.74 2.87 2.05
CA CYS A 105 8.14 1.52 1.67
C CYS A 105 7.23 0.95 0.57
N SER A 106 5.93 1.13 0.72
CA SER A 106 4.94 0.62 -0.25
C SER A 106 5.10 1.29 -1.61
N LEU A 107 5.24 2.61 -1.63
CA LEU A 107 5.42 3.37 -2.87
C LEU A 107 6.76 3.05 -3.57
N ALA A 108 7.84 2.93 -2.80
CA ALA A 108 9.13 2.56 -3.35
C ALA A 108 9.10 1.15 -3.96
N TYR A 109 8.44 0.21 -3.30
CA TYR A 109 8.24 -1.14 -3.82
C TYR A 109 7.40 -1.13 -5.11
N ALA A 110 6.31 -0.36 -5.12
CA ALA A 110 5.45 -0.23 -6.29
C ALA A 110 6.22 0.33 -7.50
N LYS A 111 7.06 1.34 -7.28
CA LYS A 111 7.88 1.92 -8.35
C LYS A 111 8.90 0.90 -8.88
N ALA A 112 9.54 0.16 -8.01
CA ALA A 112 10.55 -0.83 -8.38
C ALA A 112 9.97 -2.02 -9.16
N THR A 113 8.72 -2.38 -8.89
CA THR A 113 8.09 -3.60 -9.43
C THR A 113 6.99 -3.34 -10.44
N GLY A 114 6.68 -2.07 -10.74
CA GLY A 114 5.68 -1.72 -11.74
C GLY A 114 4.25 -1.90 -11.28
N ILE A 115 3.95 -1.75 -9.98
CA ILE A 115 2.57 -1.74 -9.48
C ILE A 115 1.99 -0.34 -9.68
N PRO A 116 0.93 -0.19 -10.50
CA PRO A 116 0.49 1.14 -10.94
C PRO A 116 -0.46 1.86 -9.97
N VAL A 117 -0.97 1.16 -8.94
CA VAL A 117 -1.99 1.72 -8.05
C VAL A 117 -1.60 1.51 -6.59
N PHE A 118 -1.65 2.59 -5.82
CA PHE A 118 -1.50 2.56 -4.37
C PHE A 118 -2.81 2.93 -3.70
N ALA A 119 -3.34 2.04 -2.88
CA ALA A 119 -4.59 2.26 -2.15
C ALA A 119 -4.31 2.71 -0.72
N THR A 120 -4.68 3.93 -0.42
CA THR A 120 -4.54 4.54 0.91
C THR A 120 -5.70 5.50 1.14
N ASP A 121 -5.98 5.86 2.38
CA ASP A 121 -6.97 6.89 2.66
C ASP A 121 -6.33 8.25 2.99
N GLU A 122 -5.01 8.36 2.84
CA GLU A 122 -4.29 9.62 3.00
C GLU A 122 -4.67 10.62 1.92
N LYS A 123 -4.93 11.87 2.32
CA LYS A 123 -5.17 12.98 1.42
C LYS A 123 -3.84 13.56 0.94
N ASP A 124 -3.87 14.23 -0.20
CA ASP A 124 -2.74 15.02 -0.72
C ASP A 124 -1.45 14.23 -0.98
N LEU A 125 -1.56 12.91 -1.12
CA LEU A 125 -0.39 12.07 -1.41
C LEU A 125 -0.05 12.06 -2.91
N GLN A 126 -1.05 12.16 -3.79
CA GLN A 126 -0.81 12.14 -5.24
C GLN A 126 0.17 13.21 -5.71
N PRO A 127 0.11 14.48 -5.24
CA PRO A 127 1.09 15.48 -5.63
C PRO A 127 2.53 15.12 -5.26
N ILE A 128 2.73 14.46 -4.12
CA ILE A 128 4.04 13.98 -3.70
C ILE A 128 4.53 12.87 -4.63
N ILE A 129 3.66 11.92 -4.96
CA ILE A 129 3.97 10.84 -5.89
C ILE A 129 4.32 11.39 -7.27
N ASP A 130 3.52 12.32 -7.77
CA ASP A 130 3.77 12.95 -9.08
C ASP A 130 5.12 13.65 -9.14
N LYS A 131 5.49 14.34 -8.07
CA LYS A 131 6.77 15.08 -8.02
C LYS A 131 7.96 14.14 -7.82
N GLN A 132 7.84 13.12 -6.98
CA GLN A 132 8.98 12.30 -6.55
C GLN A 132 9.16 11.01 -7.37
N LEU A 133 8.10 10.44 -7.91
CA LEU A 133 8.13 9.10 -8.52
C LEU A 133 7.68 9.09 -9.98
N ASN A 134 6.66 9.85 -10.34
CA ASN A 134 6.04 9.76 -11.67
C ASN A 134 6.86 10.51 -12.71
N THR A 135 7.28 9.77 -13.73
CA THR A 135 8.13 10.29 -14.82
C THR A 135 7.56 10.03 -16.21
N GLY A 136 6.34 9.49 -16.29
CA GLY A 136 5.70 9.02 -17.51
C GLY A 136 5.91 7.53 -17.78
N ILE A 137 6.78 6.88 -17.00
CA ILE A 137 7.04 5.43 -17.06
C ILE A 137 6.77 4.83 -15.68
N ASP A 138 5.97 3.77 -15.64
CA ASP A 138 5.57 3.09 -14.39
C ASP A 138 5.01 4.07 -13.35
N ASP A 139 4.16 4.98 -13.80
CA ASP A 139 3.54 5.98 -12.95
C ASP A 139 2.54 5.33 -11.98
N ILE A 140 2.44 5.91 -10.79
CA ILE A 140 1.60 5.41 -9.71
C ILE A 140 0.43 6.36 -9.48
N THR A 141 -0.78 5.81 -9.42
CA THR A 141 -2.00 6.53 -9.08
C THR A 141 -2.48 6.11 -7.70
N CYS A 142 -2.74 7.09 -6.84
CA CYS A 142 -3.37 6.88 -5.54
C CYS A 142 -4.87 6.73 -5.69
N ILE A 143 -5.44 5.73 -5.01
CA ILE A 143 -6.90 5.64 -4.85
C ILE A 143 -7.24 5.58 -3.35
N ARG A 144 -8.41 6.10 -3.01
CA ARG A 144 -8.91 6.16 -1.64
C ARG A 144 -10.08 5.19 -1.44
N ILE A 145 -10.56 5.06 -0.19
CA ILE A 145 -11.66 4.14 0.14
C ILE A 145 -12.89 4.40 -0.73
N VAL A 146 -13.24 5.66 -0.97
CA VAL A 146 -14.40 6.00 -1.82
C VAL A 146 -14.24 5.45 -3.23
N ASP A 147 -13.04 5.52 -3.80
CA ASP A 147 -12.75 4.98 -5.13
C ASP A 147 -12.87 3.46 -5.15
N ILE A 148 -12.42 2.80 -4.08
CA ILE A 148 -12.51 1.35 -3.92
C ILE A 148 -13.96 0.90 -3.88
N ILE A 149 -14.79 1.58 -3.11
CA ILE A 149 -16.23 1.26 -2.99
C ILE A 149 -16.94 1.42 -4.34
N ILE A 150 -16.62 2.47 -5.09
CA ILE A 150 -17.20 2.71 -6.41
C ILE A 150 -16.80 1.61 -7.40
N LYS A 151 -15.56 1.13 -7.34
CA LYS A 151 -15.05 0.09 -8.24
C LYS A 151 -15.54 -1.31 -7.90
N ALA A 152 -15.88 -1.52 -6.65
CA ALA A 152 -16.40 -2.81 -6.21
C ALA A 152 -17.86 -2.97 -6.66
#